data_416d45ec48b9cacccb351a8cfe96f118
#
_entry.id   416d45ec48b9cacccb351a8cfe96f118
#
_cell.length_a   1.000
_cell.length_b   1.000
_cell.length_c   1.000
_cell.angle_alpha   90.00
_cell.angle_beta   90.00
_cell.angle_gamma   90.00
#
_symmetry.space_group_name_H-M   'P 1'
#
loop_
_entity.id
_entity.type
_entity.pdbx_description
1 polymer ?
#
loop_
_entity_poly.entity_id
_entity_poly.type
_entity_poly.pdbx_seq_one_letter_code
_entity_poly.pdbx_strand_id
1 'polypeptide(L)'
;MTTKAKVAVLYTTPETVLQDYQRLFELAGGAAALDKNATTILKDNITWHFPMPGANTTPWQLEGTILALKKAGFNDLVCVQNQTVVTNAFKGEDLNRYVPI
;
A
#
# COMPACT_ATOMS: atom_id res chain seq x y z
N MET A 1 20.08 25.31 3.98
CA MET A 1 20.60 23.96 4.33
C MET A 1 19.60 22.92 3.87
N THR A 2 20.03 21.99 3.05
CA THR A 2 19.17 20.90 2.58
C THR A 2 19.24 19.72 3.54
N THR A 3 18.08 19.27 4.01
CA THR A 3 17.95 18.03 4.79
C THR A 3 17.82 16.85 3.83
N LYS A 4 18.61 15.83 4.01
CA LYS A 4 18.50 14.61 3.21
C LYS A 4 17.24 13.83 3.60
N ALA A 5 16.50 13.39 2.62
CA ALA A 5 15.36 12.51 2.86
C ALA A 5 15.84 11.11 3.30
N LYS A 6 15.09 10.51 4.23
CA LYS A 6 15.32 9.13 4.64
C LYS A 6 14.66 8.19 3.65
N VAL A 7 15.42 7.25 3.10
CA VAL A 7 14.91 6.21 2.21
C VAL A 7 15.19 4.86 2.83
N ALA A 8 14.14 4.08 3.07
CA ALA A 8 14.26 2.73 3.58
C ALA A 8 14.16 1.72 2.42
N VAL A 9 15.07 0.77 2.37
CA VAL A 9 15.11 -0.30 1.37
C VAL A 9 15.20 -1.64 2.09
N LEU A 10 14.36 -2.58 1.67
CA LEU A 10 14.30 -3.91 2.26
C LEU A 10 14.15 -4.95 1.16
N TYR A 11 14.93 -6.02 1.24
CA TYR A 11 14.74 -7.19 0.38
C TYR A 11 13.74 -8.13 1.05
N THR A 12 12.81 -8.66 0.28
CA THR A 12 11.74 -9.50 0.81
C THR A 12 11.65 -10.83 0.08
N THR A 13 10.93 -11.76 0.68
CA THR A 13 10.60 -13.06 0.12
C THR A 13 9.08 -13.27 0.18
N PRO A 14 8.50 -14.20 -0.61
CA PRO A 14 7.08 -14.51 -0.50
C PRO A 14 6.63 -14.90 0.90
N GLU A 15 7.49 -15.55 1.67
CA GLU A 15 7.19 -16.02 3.03
C GLU A 15 7.13 -14.90 4.06
N THR A 16 7.86 -13.80 3.85
CA THR A 16 8.01 -12.73 4.84
C THR A 16 7.42 -11.40 4.39
N VAL A 17 6.88 -11.31 3.18
CA VAL A 17 6.49 -10.04 2.54
C VAL A 17 5.55 -9.18 3.40
N LEU A 18 4.55 -9.76 4.04
CA LEU A 18 3.61 -8.99 4.85
C LEU A 18 4.27 -8.36 6.09
N GLN A 19 5.16 -9.12 6.74
CA GLN A 19 5.94 -8.62 7.88
C GLN A 19 6.98 -7.59 7.44
N ASP A 20 7.55 -7.77 6.27
CA ASP A 20 8.57 -6.87 5.72
C ASP A 20 7.97 -5.51 5.36
N TYR A 21 6.73 -5.43 4.92
CA TYR A 21 6.03 -4.14 4.74
C TYR A 21 5.89 -3.39 6.04
N GLN A 22 5.58 -4.09 7.14
CA GLN A 22 5.55 -3.48 8.45
C GLN A 22 6.92 -2.95 8.86
N ARG A 23 7.95 -3.77 8.71
CA ARG A 23 9.33 -3.35 9.02
C ARG A 23 9.78 -2.18 8.16
N LEU A 24 9.43 -2.19 6.88
CA LEU A 24 9.72 -1.09 5.96
C LEU A 24 9.08 0.22 6.42
N PHE A 25 7.81 0.18 6.82
CA PHE A 25 7.08 1.32 7.37
C PHE A 25 7.78 1.90 8.61
N GLU A 26 8.18 1.02 9.53
CA GLU A 26 8.91 1.42 10.74
C GLU A 26 10.27 2.05 10.40
N LEU A 27 11.05 1.42 9.52
CA LEU A 27 12.36 1.92 9.09
C LEU A 27 12.27 3.29 8.42
N ALA A 28 11.21 3.52 7.65
CA ALA A 28 10.98 4.80 6.98
C ALA A 28 10.46 5.90 7.92
N GLY A 29 10.13 5.57 9.16
CA GLY A 29 9.56 6.52 10.12
C GLY A 29 8.12 6.89 9.84
N GLY A 30 7.33 5.96 9.30
CA GLY A 30 5.97 6.21 8.85
C GLY A 30 5.03 6.69 9.96
N ALA A 31 5.14 6.12 11.16
CA ALA A 31 4.29 6.50 12.30
C ALA A 31 4.46 7.97 12.72
N ALA A 32 5.67 8.51 12.61
CA ALA A 32 5.96 9.91 12.95
C ALA A 32 5.56 10.86 11.82
N ALA A 33 5.47 10.38 10.59
CA ALA A 33 5.18 11.20 9.42
C ALA A 33 3.68 11.39 9.16
N LEU A 34 2.83 10.54 9.73
CA LEU A 34 1.38 10.54 9.50
C LEU A 34 0.62 10.98 10.75
N ASP A 35 -0.58 11.53 10.55
CA ASP A 35 -1.47 11.94 11.63
C ASP A 35 -2.52 10.85 11.90
N LYS A 36 -2.50 10.28 13.09
CA LYS A 36 -3.45 9.22 13.52
C LYS A 36 -4.89 9.74 13.66
N ASN A 37 -5.07 11.04 13.82
CA ASN A 37 -6.38 11.67 13.99
C ASN A 37 -7.01 12.05 12.65
N ALA A 38 -6.30 11.86 11.55
CA ALA A 38 -6.78 12.11 10.20
C ALA A 38 -6.99 10.78 9.45
N THR A 39 -7.89 10.80 8.47
CA THR A 39 -8.04 9.67 7.54
C THR A 39 -6.77 9.47 6.74
N THR A 40 -6.25 8.26 6.73
CA THR A 40 -5.11 7.90 5.89
C THR A 40 -5.62 7.30 4.58
N ILE A 41 -5.25 7.93 3.48
CA ILE A 41 -5.65 7.50 2.14
C ILE A 41 -4.56 6.64 1.54
N LEU A 42 -4.93 5.43 1.13
CA LEU A 42 -4.08 4.51 0.38
C LEU A 42 -4.48 4.59 -1.08
N LYS A 43 -3.60 5.16 -1.91
CA LYS A 43 -3.84 5.25 -3.34
C LYS A 43 -3.24 4.02 -4.02
N ASP A 44 -4.11 3.14 -4.48
CA ASP A 44 -3.70 2.00 -5.28
C ASP A 44 -3.47 2.40 -6.73
N ASN A 45 -2.55 1.72 -7.39
CA ASN A 45 -2.34 1.88 -8.81
C ASN A 45 -2.85 0.66 -9.55
N ILE A 46 -3.87 0.87 -10.39
CA ILE A 46 -4.34 -0.13 -11.35
C ILE A 46 -4.23 0.50 -12.72
N THR A 47 -3.14 0.17 -13.41
CA THR A 47 -2.90 0.67 -14.77
C THR A 47 -3.91 0.06 -15.74
N TRP A 48 -4.25 -1.20 -15.55
CA TRP A 48 -5.29 -1.92 -16.28
C TRP A 48 -5.92 -2.96 -15.34
N HIS A 49 -7.16 -3.36 -15.64
CA HIS A 49 -7.89 -4.27 -14.75
C HIS A 49 -7.31 -5.69 -14.65
N PHE A 50 -6.52 -6.15 -15.61
CA PHE A 50 -5.83 -7.44 -15.52
C PHE A 50 -4.63 -7.38 -14.58
N PRO A 51 -4.31 -8.50 -13.88
CA PRO A 51 -3.15 -8.55 -12.99
C PRO A 51 -1.84 -8.28 -13.74
N MET A 52 -1.14 -7.25 -13.31
CA MET A 52 0.17 -6.85 -13.86
C MET A 52 1.08 -6.42 -12.71
N PRO A 53 1.77 -7.37 -12.04
CA PRO A 53 2.55 -7.05 -10.83
C PRO A 53 3.63 -5.99 -11.00
N GLY A 54 4.12 -5.79 -12.23
CA GLY A 54 5.09 -4.73 -12.53
C GLY A 54 4.47 -3.35 -12.73
N ALA A 55 3.15 -3.24 -12.86
CA ALA A 55 2.44 -2.00 -13.15
C ALA A 55 1.33 -1.69 -12.15
N ASN A 56 0.68 -2.71 -11.57
CA ASN A 56 -0.40 -2.57 -10.61
C ASN A 56 0.12 -2.80 -9.19
N THR A 57 -0.54 -2.15 -8.22
CA THR A 57 -0.34 -2.50 -6.81
C THR A 57 -0.70 -3.96 -6.59
N THR A 58 0.22 -4.73 -6.02
CA THR A 58 -0.03 -6.15 -5.75
C THR A 58 -0.88 -6.33 -4.49
N PRO A 59 -1.64 -7.45 -4.37
CA PRO A 59 -2.44 -7.69 -3.16
C PRO A 59 -1.61 -7.76 -1.90
N TRP A 60 -0.43 -8.38 -1.93
CA TRP A 60 0.46 -8.42 -0.76
C TRP A 60 1.02 -7.07 -0.38
N GLN A 61 1.23 -6.16 -1.33
CA GLN A 61 1.63 -4.78 -1.06
C GLN A 61 0.51 -4.02 -0.34
N LEU A 62 -0.71 -4.13 -0.81
CA LEU A 62 -1.87 -3.50 -0.19
C LEU A 62 -2.11 -4.07 1.22
N GLU A 63 -2.18 -5.38 1.35
CA GLU A 63 -2.41 -6.05 2.63
C GLU A 63 -1.29 -5.74 3.63
N GLY A 64 -0.04 -5.85 3.23
CA GLY A 64 1.10 -5.55 4.10
C GLY A 64 1.11 -4.11 4.58
N THR A 65 0.75 -3.17 3.72
CA THR A 65 0.64 -1.75 4.09
C THR A 65 -0.51 -1.51 5.07
N ILE A 66 -1.67 -2.11 4.85
CA ILE A 66 -2.82 -2.01 5.77
C ILE A 66 -2.47 -2.58 7.14
N LEU A 67 -1.85 -3.76 7.19
CA LEU A 67 -1.44 -4.39 8.44
C LEU A 67 -0.42 -3.54 9.20
N ALA A 68 0.55 -2.96 8.50
CA ALA A 68 1.54 -2.08 9.08
C ALA A 68 0.91 -0.83 9.71
N LEU A 69 0.00 -0.18 8.99
CA LEU A 69 -0.71 1.00 9.47
C LEU A 69 -1.59 0.68 10.68
N LYS A 70 -2.37 -0.40 10.62
CA LYS A 70 -3.21 -0.82 11.75
C LYS A 70 -2.40 -1.13 12.99
N LYS A 71 -1.29 -1.83 12.85
CA LYS A 71 -0.40 -2.13 13.97
C LYS A 71 0.19 -0.88 14.60
N ALA A 72 0.47 0.14 13.79
CA ALA A 72 0.97 1.44 14.27
C ALA A 72 -0.14 2.34 14.86
N GLY A 73 -1.41 1.91 14.83
CA GLY A 73 -2.53 2.63 15.42
C GLY A 73 -3.31 3.53 14.45
N PHE A 74 -3.09 3.40 13.16
CA PHE A 74 -3.84 4.11 12.12
C PHE A 74 -5.05 3.26 11.73
N ASN A 75 -6.22 3.58 12.23
CA ASN A 75 -7.44 2.77 12.07
C ASN A 75 -8.44 3.35 11.07
N ASP A 76 -8.31 4.63 10.73
CA ASP A 76 -9.16 5.27 9.73
C ASP A 76 -8.45 5.26 8.37
N LEU A 77 -8.64 4.17 7.64
CA LEU A 77 -7.96 3.91 6.36
C LEU A 77 -8.98 3.85 5.23
N VAL A 78 -8.66 4.48 4.11
CA VAL A 78 -9.47 4.45 2.89
C VAL A 78 -8.58 4.12 1.70
N CYS A 79 -8.93 3.08 0.96
CA CYS A 79 -8.28 2.74 -0.30
C CYS A 79 -9.00 3.43 -1.45
N VAL A 80 -8.24 4.06 -2.34
CA VAL A 80 -8.77 4.76 -3.51
C VAL A 80 -7.99 4.39 -4.77
N GLN A 81 -8.68 4.42 -5.90
CA GLN A 81 -8.09 4.20 -7.21
C GLN A 81 -8.82 4.97 -8.27
N ASN A 82 -8.21 5.11 -9.44
CA ASN A 82 -8.81 5.77 -10.58
C ASN A 82 -9.63 4.81 -11.41
N GLN A 83 -10.74 5.31 -11.93
CA GLN A 83 -11.44 4.69 -13.04
C GLN A 83 -11.15 5.50 -14.31
N THR A 84 -10.71 4.84 -15.37
CA THR A 84 -10.40 5.47 -16.65
C THR A 84 -11.25 4.87 -17.77
N VAL A 85 -11.10 5.42 -18.99
CA VAL A 85 -11.81 4.90 -20.18
C VAL A 85 -11.48 3.43 -20.45
N VAL A 86 -10.24 3.00 -20.17
CA VAL A 86 -9.74 1.65 -20.46
C VAL A 86 -9.70 0.74 -19.22
N THR A 87 -9.88 1.29 -18.02
CA THR A 87 -9.79 0.55 -16.77
C THR A 87 -11.09 0.64 -16.01
N ASN A 88 -11.72 -0.52 -15.78
CA ASN A 88 -12.85 -0.65 -14.85
C ASN A 88 -12.31 -0.88 -13.44
N ALA A 89 -12.55 0.07 -12.52
CA ALA A 89 -12.02 0.03 -11.17
C ALA A 89 -12.49 -1.19 -10.38
N PHE A 90 -13.78 -1.52 -10.41
CA PHE A 90 -14.33 -2.66 -9.66
C PHE A 90 -13.82 -3.99 -10.20
N LYS A 91 -13.75 -4.14 -11.52
CA LYS A 91 -13.16 -5.31 -12.15
C LYS A 91 -11.68 -5.43 -11.83
N GLY A 92 -10.98 -4.30 -11.77
CA GLY A 92 -9.57 -4.25 -11.37
C GLY A 92 -9.35 -4.73 -9.95
N GLU A 93 -10.18 -4.32 -9.00
CA GLU A 93 -10.12 -4.78 -7.61
C GLU A 93 -10.30 -6.29 -7.51
N ASP A 94 -11.28 -6.84 -8.22
CA ASP A 94 -11.57 -8.28 -8.21
C ASP A 94 -10.44 -9.08 -8.85
N LEU A 95 -10.02 -8.72 -10.06
CA LEU A 95 -8.98 -9.44 -10.80
C LEU A 95 -7.61 -9.36 -10.16
N ASN A 96 -7.28 -8.23 -9.52
CA ASN A 96 -6.04 -8.06 -8.78
C ASN A 96 -6.11 -8.57 -7.32
N ARG A 97 -7.21 -9.19 -6.94
CA ARG A 97 -7.40 -9.86 -5.65
C ARG A 97 -7.37 -8.93 -4.44
N TYR A 98 -7.87 -7.70 -4.58
CA TYR A 98 -7.99 -6.77 -3.46
C TYR A 98 -9.20 -7.09 -2.58
N VAL A 99 -10.26 -7.64 -3.16
CA VAL A 99 -11.57 -7.81 -2.49
C VAL A 99 -11.50 -8.58 -1.18
N PRO A 100 -10.69 -9.64 -0.99
CA PRO A 100 -10.64 -10.31 0.30
C PRO A 100 -9.79 -9.62 1.36
N ILE A 101 -9.15 -8.48 1.05
CA ILE A 101 -8.26 -7.76 1.97
C ILE A 101 -9.01 -6.83 2.91
#